data_6169caa14ada010ef08bc8f776a5cef1
#
_entry.id   6169caa14ada010ef08bc8f776a5cef1
#
_cell.length_a   1.000
_cell.length_b   1.000
_cell.length_c   1.000
_cell.angle_alpha   90.00
_cell.angle_beta   90.00
_cell.angle_gamma   90.00
#
_symmetry.space_group_name_H-M   'P 1'
#
loop_
_entity.id
_entity.type
_entity.pdbx_description
1 polymer ?
#
loop_
_entity_poly.entity_id
_entity_poly.type
_entity_poly.pdbx_seq_one_letter_code
_entity_poly.pdbx_strand_id
1 'polypeptide(L)'
;MSIKSDKWIRRMAETTDMISPFEPGQVREVDGRKIVSYGTSSYGYDIRCANEFKIFTNINSTIVDPKNFDHNNFVDFVGDVCIIPPNSFALARTVEYFRIPRSVLTVCLGKSTYARCGIIVNVTPFEPEWEGYVTLEFSNTTPLPAKIYANEGVAQVLFFESDEVCETSYKDRGGKYQGQVGVTLPRA
;
A
#
# COMPACT_ATOMS: atom_id res chain seq x y z
N MET A 1 -21.59 -1.15 -10.98
CA MET A 1 -20.15 -1.18 -10.56
C MET A 1 -19.55 -2.55 -10.85
N SER A 2 -18.43 -2.64 -11.57
CA SER A 2 -17.81 -3.91 -11.94
C SER A 2 -16.32 -3.93 -11.61
N ILE A 3 -15.83 -5.09 -11.12
CA ILE A 3 -14.39 -5.33 -10.96
C ILE A 3 -13.69 -5.32 -12.32
N LYS A 4 -12.49 -4.79 -12.38
CA LYS A 4 -11.74 -4.61 -13.62
C LYS A 4 -10.71 -5.72 -13.84
N SER A 5 -10.63 -6.20 -15.08
CA SER A 5 -9.70 -7.25 -15.49
C SER A 5 -8.29 -6.71 -15.77
N ASP A 6 -7.34 -7.63 -15.90
CA ASP A 6 -5.96 -7.36 -16.29
C ASP A 6 -5.85 -6.53 -17.59
N LYS A 7 -6.68 -6.79 -18.59
CA LYS A 7 -6.72 -6.00 -19.85
C LYS A 7 -7.07 -4.54 -19.58
N TRP A 8 -8.03 -4.28 -18.71
CA TRP A 8 -8.41 -2.93 -18.34
C TRP A 8 -7.30 -2.24 -17.55
N ILE A 9 -6.69 -2.95 -16.58
CA ILE A 9 -5.60 -2.42 -15.74
C ILE A 9 -4.41 -2.02 -16.61
N ARG A 10 -3.97 -2.89 -17.54
CA ARG A 10 -2.88 -2.58 -18.49
C ARG A 10 -3.19 -1.34 -19.32
N ARG A 11 -4.38 -1.30 -19.92
CA ARG A 11 -4.80 -0.14 -20.73
C ARG A 11 -4.77 1.16 -19.91
N MET A 12 -5.29 1.16 -18.69
CA MET A 12 -5.30 2.36 -17.85
C MET A 12 -3.90 2.78 -17.42
N ALA A 13 -3.05 1.84 -17.06
CA ALA A 13 -1.65 2.14 -16.75
C ALA A 13 -0.90 2.75 -17.95
N GLU A 14 -1.11 2.22 -19.17
CA GLU A 14 -0.45 2.70 -20.39
C GLU A 14 -1.00 4.04 -20.90
N THR A 15 -2.31 4.27 -20.78
CA THR A 15 -2.95 5.45 -21.39
C THR A 15 -3.11 6.62 -20.45
N THR A 16 -3.18 6.40 -19.14
CA THR A 16 -3.43 7.43 -18.12
C THR A 16 -2.37 7.46 -17.02
N ASP A 17 -1.35 6.63 -17.12
CA ASP A 17 -0.30 6.50 -16.08
C ASP A 17 -0.89 6.23 -14.68
N MET A 18 -1.97 5.41 -14.65
CA MET A 18 -2.70 5.10 -13.42
C MET A 18 -1.82 4.45 -12.36
N ILE A 19 -0.82 3.67 -12.78
CA ILE A 19 0.17 2.98 -11.94
C ILE A 19 1.56 3.22 -12.51
N SER A 20 2.50 3.75 -11.74
CA SER A 20 3.87 4.02 -12.21
C SER A 20 4.90 3.76 -11.10
N PRO A 21 5.95 2.93 -11.31
CA PRO A 21 6.17 2.08 -12.49
C PRO A 21 5.17 0.92 -12.56
N PHE A 22 4.77 0.55 -13.75
CA PHE A 22 3.78 -0.49 -14.02
C PHE A 22 4.45 -1.81 -14.44
N GLU A 23 3.97 -2.93 -13.87
CA GLU A 23 4.38 -4.28 -14.26
C GLU A 23 3.20 -5.01 -14.94
N PRO A 24 3.27 -5.30 -16.24
CA PRO A 24 2.14 -5.85 -17.00
C PRO A 24 1.84 -7.32 -16.71
N GLY A 25 2.76 -8.04 -16.07
CA GLY A 25 2.62 -9.46 -15.71
C GLY A 25 2.89 -9.73 -14.24
N GLN A 26 2.90 -11.01 -13.88
CA GLN A 26 3.31 -11.45 -12.54
C GLN A 26 4.79 -11.78 -12.51
N VAL A 27 5.57 -11.04 -11.74
CA VAL A 27 6.98 -11.32 -11.46
C VAL A 27 7.07 -12.20 -10.21
N ARG A 28 7.75 -13.32 -10.30
CA ARG A 28 7.90 -14.32 -9.23
C ARG A 28 9.34 -14.63 -8.89
N GLU A 29 10.26 -14.13 -9.71
CA GLU A 29 11.69 -14.35 -9.59
C GLU A 29 12.45 -13.14 -10.11
N VAL A 30 13.51 -12.75 -9.43
CA VAL A 30 14.45 -11.69 -9.84
C VAL A 30 15.86 -12.22 -9.62
N ASP A 31 16.71 -12.14 -10.63
CA ASP A 31 18.11 -12.59 -10.59
C ASP A 31 18.27 -14.05 -10.08
N GLY A 32 17.38 -14.96 -10.51
CA GLY A 32 17.37 -16.35 -10.11
C GLY A 32 16.89 -16.63 -8.68
N ARG A 33 16.37 -15.63 -7.98
CA ARG A 33 15.84 -15.75 -6.61
C ARG A 33 14.31 -15.62 -6.61
N LYS A 34 13.66 -16.57 -5.94
CA LYS A 34 12.22 -16.49 -5.71
C LYS A 34 11.89 -15.34 -4.78
N ILE A 35 10.87 -14.57 -5.15
CA ILE A 35 10.36 -13.44 -4.40
C ILE A 35 8.87 -13.59 -4.09
N VAL A 36 8.35 -12.79 -3.17
CA VAL A 36 6.90 -12.64 -3.04
C VAL A 36 6.39 -11.86 -4.26
N SER A 37 5.58 -12.51 -5.09
CA SER A 37 5.22 -12.02 -6.43
C SER A 37 4.52 -10.66 -6.41
N TYR A 38 4.74 -9.87 -7.47
CA TYR A 38 4.09 -8.58 -7.71
C TYR A 38 3.68 -8.40 -9.18
N GLY A 39 2.93 -7.35 -9.47
CA GLY A 39 2.48 -7.01 -10.82
C GLY A 39 1.02 -7.39 -11.09
N THR A 40 0.62 -7.34 -12.35
CA THR A 40 -0.77 -7.50 -12.77
C THR A 40 -1.24 -8.95 -12.61
N SER A 41 -2.35 -9.15 -11.88
CA SER A 41 -3.09 -10.40 -11.75
C SER A 41 -4.36 -10.36 -12.59
N SER A 42 -5.20 -11.42 -12.55
CA SER A 42 -6.40 -11.52 -13.38
C SER A 42 -7.40 -10.37 -13.18
N TYR A 43 -7.60 -9.92 -11.94
CA TYR A 43 -8.55 -8.86 -11.54
C TYR A 43 -7.97 -7.90 -10.50
N GLY A 44 -6.66 -7.69 -10.52
CA GLY A 44 -6.00 -6.79 -9.58
C GLY A 44 -4.54 -6.56 -9.92
N TYR A 45 -3.88 -5.81 -9.06
CA TYR A 45 -2.47 -5.52 -9.14
C TYR A 45 -1.80 -5.74 -7.78
N ASP A 46 -0.78 -6.60 -7.76
CA ASP A 46 0.01 -6.86 -6.56
C ASP A 46 1.08 -5.78 -6.42
N ILE A 47 0.93 -4.93 -5.39
CA ILE A 47 1.80 -3.78 -5.12
C ILE A 47 3.03 -4.17 -4.34
N ARG A 48 4.14 -3.45 -4.58
CA ARG A 48 5.41 -3.64 -3.90
C ARG A 48 5.58 -2.69 -2.73
N CYS A 49 6.27 -3.17 -1.70
CA CYS A 49 6.78 -2.33 -0.63
C CYS A 49 8.09 -1.66 -1.05
N ALA A 50 8.25 -0.36 -0.85
CA ALA A 50 9.54 0.32 -0.98
C ALA A 50 10.47 -0.03 0.19
N ASN A 51 11.71 0.44 0.14
CA ASN A 51 12.73 0.17 1.16
C ASN A 51 12.77 1.19 2.31
N GLU A 52 11.75 2.05 2.42
CA GLU A 52 11.61 3.07 3.44
C GLU A 52 10.53 2.67 4.43
N PHE A 53 10.89 2.55 5.70
CA PHE A 53 10.02 2.09 6.78
C PHE A 53 10.05 3.03 7.97
N LYS A 54 8.94 3.08 8.70
CA LYS A 54 8.84 3.68 10.04
C LYS A 54 8.36 2.58 10.99
N ILE A 55 9.25 2.13 11.87
CA ILE A 55 8.98 1.03 12.81
C ILE A 55 8.47 1.64 14.11
N PHE A 56 7.29 1.22 14.57
CA PHE A 56 6.71 1.70 15.80
C PHE A 56 7.53 1.27 17.03
N THR A 57 7.70 2.20 17.95
CA THR A 57 8.33 2.00 19.26
C THR A 57 7.47 2.61 20.35
N ASN A 58 7.41 1.98 21.52
CA ASN A 58 6.62 2.41 22.66
C ASN A 58 7.44 3.12 23.74
N ILE A 59 8.66 3.57 23.42
CA ILE A 59 9.56 4.17 24.44
C ILE A 59 9.17 5.61 24.78
N ASN A 60 8.55 6.34 23.86
CA ASN A 60 8.31 7.79 24.00
C ASN A 60 6.86 8.13 24.35
N SER A 61 5.95 7.16 24.43
CA SER A 61 4.54 7.41 24.68
C SER A 61 3.90 6.27 25.46
N THR A 62 2.95 6.60 26.31
CA THR A 62 2.17 5.64 27.12
C THR A 62 0.82 5.29 26.50
N ILE A 63 0.40 6.05 25.46
CA ILE A 63 -0.87 5.88 24.79
C ILE A 63 -0.72 6.22 23.29
N VAL A 64 -1.45 5.52 22.44
CA VAL A 64 -1.60 5.87 21.03
C VAL A 64 -2.87 6.68 20.86
N ASP A 65 -2.74 7.96 20.50
CA ASP A 65 -3.86 8.86 20.23
C ASP A 65 -3.83 9.31 18.77
N PRO A 66 -4.82 8.94 17.92
CA PRO A 66 -4.85 9.33 16.52
C PRO A 66 -5.07 10.84 16.30
N LYS A 67 -5.56 11.57 17.30
CA LYS A 67 -5.74 13.03 17.24
C LYS A 67 -4.51 13.80 17.71
N ASN A 68 -3.64 13.17 18.49
CA ASN A 68 -2.42 13.75 19.01
C ASN A 68 -1.28 12.71 18.96
N PHE A 69 -1.01 12.24 17.75
CA PHE A 69 -0.01 11.20 17.53
C PHE A 69 1.41 11.76 17.72
N ASP A 70 2.19 11.13 18.62
CA ASP A 70 3.59 11.49 18.83
C ASP A 70 4.47 10.88 17.72
N HIS A 71 5.06 11.74 16.88
CA HIS A 71 5.95 11.35 15.78
C HIS A 71 7.22 10.63 16.25
N ASN A 72 7.65 10.84 17.50
CA ASN A 72 8.81 10.18 18.11
C ASN A 72 8.55 8.69 18.43
N ASN A 73 7.32 8.22 18.23
CA ASN A 73 6.98 6.80 18.36
C ASN A 73 7.40 5.95 17.16
N PHE A 74 8.10 6.53 16.18
CA PHE A 74 8.66 5.78 15.07
C PHE A 74 10.18 5.92 14.99
N VAL A 75 10.81 4.82 14.60
CA VAL A 75 12.20 4.76 14.18
C VAL A 75 12.23 4.60 12.67
N ASP A 76 12.93 5.50 11.99
CA ASP A 76 13.13 5.42 10.55
C ASP A 76 14.14 4.32 10.22
N PHE A 77 13.82 3.50 9.23
CA PHE A 77 14.67 2.42 8.74
C PHE A 77 14.63 2.39 7.21
N VAL A 78 15.80 2.30 6.59
CA VAL A 78 15.97 2.11 5.15
C VAL A 78 16.77 0.84 4.92
N GLY A 79 16.22 -0.10 4.15
CA GLY A 79 16.90 -1.36 3.85
C GLY A 79 16.01 -2.37 3.13
N ASP A 80 16.61 -3.47 2.68
CA ASP A 80 15.93 -4.49 1.88
C ASP A 80 15.00 -5.39 2.71
N VAL A 81 15.21 -5.47 4.03
CA VAL A 81 14.40 -6.29 4.93
C VAL A 81 14.10 -5.51 6.21
N CYS A 82 12.84 -5.15 6.40
CA CYS A 82 12.36 -4.59 7.65
C CYS A 82 12.01 -5.71 8.64
N ILE A 83 12.41 -5.56 9.90
CA ILE A 83 12.02 -6.48 10.99
C ILE A 83 11.05 -5.75 11.92
N ILE A 84 9.80 -6.19 11.94
CA ILE A 84 8.77 -5.66 12.83
C ILE A 84 8.80 -6.42 14.15
N PRO A 85 8.97 -5.75 15.31
CA PRO A 85 8.96 -6.42 16.59
C PRO A 85 7.66 -7.21 16.85
N PRO A 86 7.67 -8.18 17.79
CA PRO A 86 6.48 -8.91 18.18
C PRO A 86 5.34 -7.99 18.61
N ASN A 87 4.11 -8.27 18.18
CA ASN A 87 2.90 -7.51 18.55
C ASN A 87 3.03 -6.00 18.30
N SER A 88 3.80 -5.61 17.28
CA SER A 88 4.04 -4.22 16.89
C SER A 88 3.63 -3.99 15.44
N PHE A 89 3.86 -2.79 14.93
CA PHE A 89 3.53 -2.44 13.56
C PHE A 89 4.60 -1.55 12.94
N ALA A 90 4.56 -1.45 11.62
CA ALA A 90 5.40 -0.54 10.86
C ALA A 90 4.59 0.10 9.74
N LEU A 91 5.00 1.29 9.34
CA LEU A 91 4.51 1.96 8.14
C LEU A 91 5.59 1.87 7.06
N ALA A 92 5.15 1.75 5.82
CA ALA A 92 6.02 1.87 4.65
C ALA A 92 5.27 2.58 3.53
N ARG A 93 5.90 2.78 2.38
CA ARG A 93 5.20 3.24 1.17
C ARG A 93 5.30 2.22 0.05
N THR A 94 4.45 2.36 -0.92
CA THR A 94 4.55 1.58 -2.16
C THR A 94 5.73 2.05 -3.02
N VAL A 95 6.24 1.13 -3.86
CA VAL A 95 7.13 1.48 -4.99
C VAL A 95 6.33 2.22 -6.05
N GLU A 96 5.10 1.78 -6.27
CA GLU A 96 4.18 2.34 -7.26
C GLU A 96 3.57 3.65 -6.78
N TYR A 97 3.54 4.64 -7.67
CA TYR A 97 2.73 5.86 -7.57
C TYR A 97 1.41 5.61 -8.29
N PHE A 98 0.29 5.99 -7.69
CA PHE A 98 -1.05 5.81 -8.24
C PHE A 98 -1.68 7.13 -8.63
N ARG A 99 -2.49 7.09 -9.72
CA ARG A 99 -3.37 8.18 -10.16
C ARG A 99 -4.74 7.57 -10.45
N ILE A 100 -5.63 7.64 -9.47
CA ILE A 100 -6.93 6.97 -9.56
C ILE A 100 -7.91 7.83 -10.37
N PRO A 101 -8.51 7.29 -11.44
CA PRO A 101 -9.52 8.02 -12.23
C PRO A 101 -10.75 8.35 -11.39
N ARG A 102 -11.47 9.42 -11.77
CA ARG A 102 -12.68 9.89 -11.07
C ARG A 102 -13.81 8.85 -11.01
N SER A 103 -13.88 7.95 -12.00
CA SER A 103 -14.89 6.88 -12.04
C SER A 103 -14.48 5.61 -11.27
N VAL A 104 -13.31 5.59 -10.64
CA VAL A 104 -12.72 4.37 -10.07
C VAL A 104 -12.57 4.48 -8.56
N LEU A 105 -13.00 3.42 -7.87
CA LEU A 105 -12.68 3.16 -6.47
C LEU A 105 -11.79 1.92 -6.40
N THR A 106 -10.82 1.91 -5.49
CA THR A 106 -9.99 0.73 -5.24
C THR A 106 -10.29 0.10 -3.89
N VAL A 107 -10.03 -1.20 -3.79
CA VAL A 107 -9.98 -1.94 -2.53
C VAL A 107 -8.63 -2.62 -2.45
N CYS A 108 -7.89 -2.39 -1.36
CA CYS A 108 -6.60 -3.03 -1.13
C CYS A 108 -6.73 -4.13 -0.09
N LEU A 109 -6.19 -5.30 -0.38
CA LEU A 109 -6.20 -6.48 0.48
C LEU A 109 -4.77 -6.96 0.71
N GLY A 110 -4.48 -7.47 1.91
CA GLY A 110 -3.20 -8.09 2.21
C GLY A 110 -2.92 -9.31 1.33
N LYS A 111 -1.65 -9.58 1.05
CA LYS A 111 -1.23 -10.75 0.28
C LYS A 111 -1.24 -12.01 1.14
N SER A 112 -1.77 -13.10 0.56
CA SER A 112 -1.97 -14.37 1.27
C SER A 112 -0.69 -14.96 1.88
N THR A 113 0.48 -14.68 1.31
CA THR A 113 1.78 -15.11 1.84
C THR A 113 2.03 -14.51 3.23
N TYR A 114 1.83 -13.20 3.38
CA TYR A 114 1.99 -12.50 4.66
C TYR A 114 0.85 -12.83 5.63
N ALA A 115 -0.38 -12.88 5.15
CA ALA A 115 -1.55 -13.20 5.97
C ALA A 115 -1.43 -14.55 6.68
N ARG A 116 -0.88 -15.57 6.00
CA ARG A 116 -0.64 -16.90 6.57
C ARG A 116 0.51 -16.94 7.58
N CYS A 117 1.32 -15.90 7.63
CA CYS A 117 2.36 -15.73 8.65
C CYS A 117 1.89 -14.84 9.82
N GLY A 118 0.61 -14.48 9.90
CA GLY A 118 0.10 -13.59 10.93
C GLY A 118 0.49 -12.13 10.75
N ILE A 119 0.82 -11.73 9.52
CA ILE A 119 1.12 -10.34 9.18
C ILE A 119 -0.07 -9.76 8.43
N ILE A 120 -0.65 -8.71 8.98
CA ILE A 120 -1.76 -7.98 8.37
C ILE A 120 -1.18 -6.78 7.62
N VAL A 121 -1.60 -6.61 6.37
CA VAL A 121 -1.38 -5.37 5.61
C VAL A 121 -2.74 -4.70 5.50
N ASN A 122 -2.87 -3.54 6.13
CA ASN A 122 -4.07 -2.73 6.06
C ASN A 122 -3.81 -1.51 5.17
N VAL A 123 -4.76 -1.18 4.33
CA VAL A 123 -4.76 0.04 3.51
C VAL A 123 -6.20 0.44 3.25
N THR A 124 -6.53 1.69 3.49
CA THR A 124 -7.86 2.21 3.16
C THR A 124 -8.03 2.34 1.63
N PRO A 125 -9.26 2.38 1.11
CA PRO A 125 -9.51 2.53 -0.32
C PRO A 125 -8.84 3.78 -0.90
N PHE A 126 -8.23 3.65 -2.09
CA PHE A 126 -7.83 4.83 -2.86
C PHE A 126 -9.07 5.35 -3.56
N GLU A 127 -9.46 6.55 -3.16
CA GLU A 127 -10.70 7.15 -3.61
C GLU A 127 -10.56 7.81 -5.01
N PRO A 128 -11.68 8.14 -5.66
CA PRO A 128 -11.68 8.88 -6.93
C PRO A 128 -10.79 10.13 -6.91
N GLU A 129 -9.92 10.28 -7.91
CA GLU A 129 -8.93 11.36 -8.08
C GLU A 129 -7.87 11.46 -6.98
N TRP A 130 -7.75 10.45 -6.12
CA TRP A 130 -6.59 10.36 -5.25
C TRP A 130 -5.34 10.00 -6.06
N GLU A 131 -4.23 10.66 -5.75
CA GLU A 131 -2.92 10.31 -6.29
C GLU A 131 -1.83 10.34 -5.21
N GLY A 132 -0.80 9.54 -5.37
CA GLY A 132 0.33 9.46 -4.43
C GLY A 132 0.96 8.08 -4.35
N TYR A 133 2.00 8.00 -3.53
CA TYR A 133 2.49 6.73 -3.00
C TYR A 133 1.58 6.30 -1.84
N VAL A 134 1.17 5.03 -1.84
CA VAL A 134 0.29 4.51 -0.79
C VAL A 134 1.11 4.27 0.48
N THR A 135 0.62 4.74 1.63
CA THR A 135 1.16 4.29 2.91
C THR A 135 0.60 2.91 3.24
N LEU A 136 1.50 1.97 3.50
CA LEU A 136 1.21 0.58 3.86
C LEU A 136 1.32 0.44 5.37
N GLU A 137 0.29 -0.08 6.02
CA GLU A 137 0.26 -0.31 7.46
C GLU A 137 0.42 -1.82 7.75
N PHE A 138 1.62 -2.22 8.18
CA PHE A 138 1.94 -3.61 8.52
C PHE A 138 1.76 -3.86 10.02
N SER A 139 0.90 -4.80 10.40
CA SER A 139 0.76 -5.26 11.78
C SER A 139 1.33 -6.66 11.94
N ASN A 140 2.29 -6.83 12.83
CA ASN A 140 2.78 -8.14 13.26
C ASN A 140 1.96 -8.62 14.45
N THR A 141 1.03 -9.55 14.22
CA THR A 141 0.15 -10.10 15.26
C THR A 141 0.77 -11.32 15.96
N THR A 142 2.02 -11.65 15.66
CA THR A 142 2.70 -12.83 16.21
C THR A 142 3.60 -12.48 17.39
N PRO A 143 3.92 -13.44 18.25
CA PRO A 143 4.87 -13.25 19.35
C PRO A 143 6.35 -13.28 18.89
N LEU A 144 6.61 -13.36 17.58
CA LEU A 144 7.95 -13.39 17.00
C LEU A 144 8.20 -12.16 16.13
N PRO A 145 9.46 -11.72 15.96
CA PRO A 145 9.81 -10.71 14.96
C PRO A 145 9.42 -11.17 13.55
N ALA A 146 8.81 -10.29 12.77
CA ALA A 146 8.36 -10.57 11.42
C ALA A 146 9.17 -9.80 10.35
N LYS A 147 9.48 -10.44 9.23
CA LYS A 147 10.22 -9.83 8.11
C LYS A 147 9.26 -9.33 7.04
N ILE A 148 9.50 -8.11 6.58
CA ILE A 148 8.91 -7.55 5.35
C ILE A 148 10.04 -7.30 4.37
N TYR A 149 9.89 -7.78 3.14
CA TYR A 149 10.89 -7.63 2.08
C TYR A 149 10.56 -6.43 1.19
N ALA A 150 11.52 -5.52 1.06
CA ALA A 150 11.41 -4.39 0.14
C ALA A 150 11.46 -4.87 -1.33
N ASN A 151 10.86 -4.10 -2.22
CA ASN A 151 10.74 -4.35 -3.66
C ASN A 151 9.98 -5.64 -4.02
N GLU A 152 9.34 -6.29 -3.06
CA GLU A 152 8.51 -7.48 -3.25
C GLU A 152 7.03 -7.18 -3.01
N GLY A 153 6.14 -8.05 -3.49
CA GLY A 153 4.70 -7.89 -3.39
C GLY A 153 4.17 -8.07 -1.95
N VAL A 154 3.36 -7.13 -1.47
CA VAL A 154 2.86 -7.14 -0.08
C VAL A 154 1.34 -7.08 0.04
N ALA A 155 0.67 -6.57 -0.98
CA ALA A 155 -0.79 -6.43 -0.98
C ALA A 155 -1.33 -6.46 -2.41
N GLN A 156 -2.64 -6.65 -2.58
CA GLN A 156 -3.32 -6.63 -3.86
C GLN A 156 -4.36 -5.52 -3.90
N VAL A 157 -4.32 -4.73 -4.97
CA VAL A 157 -5.31 -3.69 -5.25
C VAL A 157 -6.30 -4.20 -6.28
N LEU A 158 -7.60 -4.12 -5.95
CA LEU A 158 -8.72 -4.37 -6.84
C LEU A 158 -9.29 -3.04 -7.31
N PHE A 159 -9.67 -2.96 -8.59
CA PHE A 159 -10.22 -1.75 -9.22
C PHE A 159 -11.69 -1.96 -9.57
N PHE A 160 -12.53 -1.02 -9.14
CA PHE A 160 -13.96 -1.01 -9.41
C PHE A 160 -14.33 0.29 -10.12
N GLU A 161 -14.92 0.18 -11.29
CA GLU A 161 -15.45 1.35 -12.01
C GLU A 161 -16.91 1.53 -11.67
N SER A 162 -17.29 2.75 -11.29
CA SER A 162 -18.67 3.07 -10.95
C SER A 162 -19.52 3.22 -12.22
N ASP A 163 -20.80 2.89 -12.11
CA ASP A 163 -21.79 3.08 -13.17
C ASP A 163 -22.13 4.58 -13.32
N GLU A 164 -21.92 5.37 -12.26
CA GLU A 164 -22.16 6.80 -12.20
C GLU A 164 -20.95 7.50 -11.57
N VAL A 165 -20.54 8.62 -12.15
CA VAL A 165 -19.39 9.41 -11.64
C VAL A 165 -19.80 10.16 -10.38
N CYS A 166 -18.95 10.15 -9.35
CA CYS A 166 -19.22 10.87 -8.10
C CYS A 166 -19.26 12.39 -8.30
N GLU A 167 -20.15 13.07 -7.62
CA GLU A 167 -20.23 14.54 -7.61
C GLU A 167 -18.97 15.16 -6.98
N THR A 168 -18.52 14.59 -5.86
CA THR A 168 -17.38 15.10 -5.09
C THR A 168 -16.31 14.02 -4.94
N SER A 169 -15.14 14.25 -5.53
CA SER A 169 -14.00 13.35 -5.42
C SER A 169 -13.15 13.62 -4.17
N TYR A 170 -12.15 12.78 -3.93
CA TYR A 170 -11.18 13.01 -2.87
C TYR A 170 -10.40 14.31 -3.06
N LYS A 171 -10.06 14.63 -4.31
CA LYS A 171 -9.37 15.87 -4.69
C LYS A 171 -10.24 17.10 -4.45
N ASP A 172 -11.55 17.03 -4.84
CA ASP A 172 -12.49 18.14 -4.71
C ASP A 172 -12.68 18.57 -3.25
N ARG A 173 -12.71 17.61 -2.31
CA ARG A 173 -12.86 17.90 -0.88
C ARG A 173 -11.53 18.15 -0.15
N GLY A 174 -10.42 18.29 -0.88
CA GLY A 174 -9.11 18.57 -0.29
C GLY A 174 -8.64 17.48 0.67
N GLY A 175 -8.78 16.21 0.26
CA GLY A 175 -8.46 15.06 1.12
C GLY A 175 -7.04 15.13 1.69
N LYS A 176 -6.91 14.92 2.99
CA LYS A 176 -5.67 15.17 3.77
C LYS A 176 -4.45 14.32 3.36
N TYR A 177 -4.67 13.27 2.60
CA TYR A 177 -3.61 12.38 2.10
C TYR A 177 -3.41 12.49 0.59
N GLN A 178 -3.88 13.56 -0.06
CA GLN A 178 -3.64 13.83 -1.47
C GLN A 178 -2.16 14.13 -1.74
N GLY A 179 -1.59 13.54 -2.79
CA GLY A 179 -0.23 13.81 -3.23
C GLY A 179 0.87 13.30 -2.30
N GLN A 180 0.67 12.18 -1.62
CA GLN A 180 1.69 11.61 -0.73
C GLN A 180 2.97 11.26 -1.50
N VAL A 181 4.14 11.74 -1.00
CA VAL A 181 5.46 11.51 -1.61
C VAL A 181 6.35 10.54 -0.82
N GLY A 182 6.04 10.27 0.43
CA GLY A 182 6.79 9.39 1.34
C GLY A 182 5.87 8.64 2.29
N VAL A 183 6.43 8.00 3.30
CA VAL A 183 5.65 7.36 4.38
C VAL A 183 4.95 8.46 5.18
N THR A 184 3.64 8.53 5.06
CA THR A 184 2.84 9.59 5.68
C THR A 184 2.32 9.14 7.05
N LEU A 185 2.54 9.97 8.06
CA LEU A 185 2.08 9.74 9.43
C LEU A 185 0.60 10.14 9.58
N PRO A 186 -0.09 9.68 10.66
CA PRO A 186 -1.47 10.03 10.93
C PRO A 186 -1.69 11.54 10.96
N ARG A 187 -2.79 12.00 10.37
CA ARG A 187 -3.27 13.38 10.40
C ARG A 187 -4.72 13.37 10.88
N ALA A 188 -5.04 14.15 11.87
CA ALA A 188 -6.40 14.35 12.36
C ALA A 188 -7.19 15.36 11.51
#